data_e8366a127b7b449077c8f88feb11a085
#
_entry.id   e8366a127b7b449077c8f88feb11a085
#
_cell.length_a   1.000
_cell.length_b   1.000
_cell.length_c   1.000
_cell.angle_alpha   90.00
_cell.angle_beta   90.00
_cell.angle_gamma   90.00
#
_symmetry.space_group_name_H-M   'P 1'
#
loop_
_entity.id
_entity.type
_entity.pdbx_description
1 polymer ?
#
loop_
_entity_poly.entity_id
_entity_poly.type
_entity_poly.pdbx_seq_one_letter_code
_entity_poly.pdbx_strand_id
1 'polypeptide(L)'
;MKCLHLAATALGLAALAGCVAPVGPVEVTRFHVPELSSLGRGAIAVEPAAGQDGQSLEYRSYAAAIARQLVLLGYSEAPAGTASPQFASLRIERRSFRADRPRSPVSVGVGGSTGSYGSGVGLGIGLDLSGPPPEQVETVLGVTIKHRASGKALWEGKASFAVRAASPLAQTQLGAAKLAEALFGGFPGASGETIQVK
;
A
#
# COMPACT_ATOMS: atom_id res chain seq x y z
N MET A 1 17.78 -41.43 24.74
CA MET A 1 16.43 -41.17 24.25
C MET A 1 15.97 -39.70 24.43
N LYS A 2 16.33 -38.99 25.53
CA LYS A 2 15.91 -37.59 25.77
C LYS A 2 16.46 -36.58 24.72
N CYS A 3 17.69 -36.77 24.21
CA CYS A 3 18.30 -35.89 23.21
C CYS A 3 17.63 -36.00 21.82
N LEU A 4 17.08 -37.17 21.49
CA LEU A 4 16.42 -37.39 20.18
C LEU A 4 15.04 -36.69 20.11
N HIS A 5 14.34 -36.60 21.22
CA HIS A 5 13.06 -35.88 21.32
C HIS A 5 13.24 -34.36 21.26
N LEU A 6 14.33 -33.82 21.85
CA LEU A 6 14.66 -32.39 21.77
C LEU A 6 15.01 -31.96 20.33
N ALA A 7 15.74 -32.79 19.58
CA ALA A 7 16.10 -32.53 18.19
C ALA A 7 14.84 -32.55 17.27
N ALA A 8 13.92 -33.48 17.49
CA ALA A 8 12.69 -33.58 16.73
C ALA A 8 11.74 -32.39 16.97
N THR A 9 11.67 -31.89 18.21
CA THR A 9 10.85 -30.69 18.52
C THR A 9 11.43 -29.41 17.94
N ALA A 10 12.76 -29.26 17.93
CA ALA A 10 13.42 -28.10 17.32
C ALA A 10 13.25 -28.04 15.80
N LEU A 11 13.25 -29.20 15.13
CA LEU A 11 13.03 -29.28 13.67
C LEU A 11 11.57 -28.97 13.28
N GLY A 12 10.61 -29.30 14.15
CA GLY A 12 9.19 -29.00 13.94
C GLY A 12 8.85 -27.49 14.04
N LEU A 13 9.55 -26.75 14.91
CA LEU A 13 9.34 -25.30 15.04
C LEU A 13 9.90 -24.48 13.86
N ALA A 14 10.95 -24.98 13.23
CA ALA A 14 11.56 -24.28 12.07
C ALA A 14 10.68 -24.33 10.79
N ALA A 15 9.76 -25.29 10.69
CA ALA A 15 8.86 -25.43 9.54
C ALA A 15 7.66 -24.43 9.53
N LEU A 16 7.44 -23.68 10.61
CA LEU A 16 6.39 -22.67 10.72
C LEU A 16 6.81 -21.26 10.28
N ALA A 17 8.02 -21.09 9.73
CA ALA A 17 8.40 -19.85 9.03
C ALA A 17 7.55 -19.73 7.77
N GLY A 18 6.30 -19.30 7.96
CA GLY A 18 5.34 -19.11 6.89
C GLY A 18 5.91 -18.18 5.82
N CYS A 19 5.86 -18.60 4.57
CA CYS A 19 6.17 -17.77 3.42
C CYS A 19 5.22 -16.56 3.41
N VAL A 20 5.66 -15.44 3.98
CA VAL A 20 5.00 -14.15 3.78
C VAL A 20 5.25 -13.79 2.32
N ALA A 21 4.19 -13.81 1.51
CA ALA A 21 4.29 -13.37 0.13
C ALA A 21 4.81 -11.92 0.13
N PRO A 22 5.86 -11.61 -0.67
CA PRO A 22 6.40 -10.26 -0.71
C PRO A 22 5.28 -9.27 -1.09
N VAL A 23 5.09 -8.27 -0.26
CA VAL A 23 4.18 -7.16 -0.53
C VAL A 23 4.91 -6.24 -1.50
N GLY A 24 4.24 -5.85 -2.58
CA GLY A 24 4.77 -4.84 -3.50
C GLY A 24 5.07 -3.52 -2.76
N PRO A 25 5.95 -2.68 -3.31
CA PRO A 25 6.26 -1.40 -2.73
C PRO A 25 5.01 -0.51 -2.71
N VAL A 26 4.97 0.41 -1.75
CA VAL A 26 3.98 1.50 -1.72
C VAL A 26 4.46 2.58 -2.68
N GLU A 27 3.64 2.92 -3.66
CA GLU A 27 3.90 4.05 -4.55
C GLU A 27 3.44 5.34 -3.85
N VAL A 28 4.32 6.35 -3.78
CA VAL A 28 4.05 7.61 -3.10
C VAL A 28 4.40 8.78 -4.00
N THR A 29 3.42 9.68 -4.19
CA THR A 29 3.61 10.95 -4.90
C THR A 29 3.27 12.09 -3.96
N ARG A 30 4.07 13.17 -3.98
CA ARG A 30 3.89 14.33 -3.10
C ARG A 30 4.03 15.63 -3.87
N PHE A 31 3.23 16.64 -3.46
CA PHE A 31 3.32 18.00 -3.94
C PHE A 31 3.26 18.96 -2.75
N HIS A 32 3.98 20.06 -2.81
CA HIS A 32 3.91 21.08 -1.77
C HIS A 32 4.23 22.47 -2.35
N VAL A 33 3.77 23.48 -1.62
CA VAL A 33 4.15 24.87 -1.93
C VAL A 33 5.64 25.08 -1.65
N PRO A 34 6.32 26.04 -2.30
CA PRO A 34 7.74 26.34 -2.06
C PRO A 34 8.01 26.77 -0.62
N GLU A 35 7.07 27.44 0.02
CA GLU A 35 7.18 27.94 1.40
C GLU A 35 6.82 26.86 2.41
N LEU A 36 7.84 26.24 3.00
CA LEU A 36 7.70 25.11 3.93
C LEU A 36 7.55 25.54 5.40
N SER A 37 7.66 26.84 5.70
CA SER A 37 7.73 27.36 7.06
C SER A 37 6.51 27.07 7.94
N SER A 38 5.35 26.83 7.33
CA SER A 38 4.10 26.48 8.00
C SER A 38 3.86 24.97 8.15
N LEU A 39 4.63 24.14 7.46
CA LEU A 39 4.51 22.69 7.52
C LEU A 39 5.23 22.12 8.75
N GLY A 40 4.66 21.09 9.36
CA GLY A 40 5.21 20.45 10.56
C GLY A 40 5.05 21.28 11.84
N ARG A 41 4.18 22.27 11.87
CA ARG A 41 3.99 23.17 13.02
C ARG A 41 2.52 23.52 13.27
N GLY A 42 2.22 23.71 14.55
CA GLY A 42 0.91 24.16 15.00
C GLY A 42 -0.12 23.07 15.12
N ALA A 43 -1.35 23.47 15.47
CA ALA A 43 -2.44 22.53 15.63
C ALA A 43 -3.03 22.13 14.28
N ILE A 44 -3.29 20.83 14.12
CA ILE A 44 -3.90 20.26 12.92
C ILE A 44 -5.02 19.29 13.29
N ALA A 45 -6.12 19.31 12.54
CA ALA A 45 -7.19 18.32 12.63
C ALA A 45 -7.15 17.40 11.40
N VAL A 46 -7.53 16.14 11.55
CA VAL A 46 -7.78 15.23 10.42
C VAL A 46 -9.28 15.24 10.13
N GLU A 47 -9.64 15.61 8.91
CA GLU A 47 -11.03 15.77 8.47
C GLU A 47 -11.33 14.95 7.22
N PRO A 48 -12.57 14.44 7.04
CA PRO A 48 -12.93 13.73 5.85
C PRO A 48 -12.94 14.66 4.64
N ALA A 49 -12.44 14.17 3.50
CA ALA A 49 -12.59 14.84 2.23
C ALA A 49 -14.06 14.84 1.79
N ALA A 50 -14.41 15.72 0.88
CA ALA A 50 -15.78 15.79 0.34
C ALA A 50 -16.21 14.41 -0.22
N GLY A 51 -17.38 13.95 0.23
CA GLY A 51 -17.93 12.64 -0.15
C GLY A 51 -17.39 11.46 0.65
N GLN A 52 -16.49 11.68 1.62
CA GLN A 52 -15.97 10.62 2.49
C GLN A 52 -16.82 10.54 3.77
N ASP A 53 -17.25 9.32 4.15
CA ASP A 53 -17.94 9.10 5.43
C ASP A 53 -16.94 9.11 6.60
N GLY A 54 -16.91 10.23 7.33
CA GLY A 54 -16.05 10.41 8.51
C GLY A 54 -16.45 9.56 9.71
N GLN A 55 -17.62 8.94 9.72
CA GLN A 55 -18.11 8.12 10.84
C GLN A 55 -17.79 6.64 10.66
N SER A 56 -17.40 6.20 9.46
CA SER A 56 -17.07 4.81 9.20
C SER A 56 -15.87 4.35 10.05
N LEU A 57 -15.88 3.07 10.45
CA LEU A 57 -14.77 2.46 11.20
C LEU A 57 -13.48 2.45 10.36
N GLU A 58 -13.63 2.28 9.06
CA GLU A 58 -12.51 2.33 8.13
C GLU A 58 -11.86 3.71 8.14
N TYR A 59 -12.64 4.77 7.92
CA TYR A 59 -12.13 6.14 7.96
C TYR A 59 -11.40 6.43 9.28
N ARG A 60 -12.00 6.09 10.42
CA ARG A 60 -11.39 6.34 11.74
C ARG A 60 -10.04 5.63 11.92
N SER A 61 -9.88 4.43 11.36
CA SER A 61 -8.61 3.71 11.40
C SER A 61 -7.52 4.44 10.62
N TYR A 62 -7.83 4.94 9.43
CA TYR A 62 -6.91 5.75 8.63
C TYR A 62 -6.63 7.11 9.27
N ALA A 63 -7.66 7.80 9.76
CA ALA A 63 -7.51 9.08 10.43
C ALA A 63 -6.58 8.99 11.65
N ALA A 64 -6.72 7.94 12.46
CA ALA A 64 -5.83 7.69 13.59
C ALA A 64 -4.38 7.39 13.16
N ALA A 65 -4.18 6.67 12.05
CA ALA A 65 -2.85 6.42 11.51
C ALA A 65 -2.18 7.71 11.00
N ILE A 66 -2.94 8.56 10.30
CA ILE A 66 -2.48 9.86 9.81
C ILE A 66 -2.18 10.81 10.98
N ALA A 67 -3.07 10.91 11.98
CA ALA A 67 -2.85 11.76 13.15
C ALA A 67 -1.53 11.42 13.87
N ARG A 68 -1.24 10.12 14.06
CA ARG A 68 0.04 9.68 14.64
C ARG A 68 1.24 10.15 13.84
N GLN A 69 1.20 10.06 12.50
CA GLN A 69 2.29 10.53 11.66
C GLN A 69 2.46 12.04 11.72
N LEU A 70 1.36 12.80 11.70
CA LEU A 70 1.40 14.25 11.83
C LEU A 70 2.02 14.70 13.16
N VAL A 71 1.72 14.02 14.26
CA VAL A 71 2.36 14.28 15.57
C VAL A 71 3.86 14.02 15.52
N LEU A 72 4.30 12.93 14.89
CA LEU A 72 5.73 12.63 14.70
C LEU A 72 6.46 13.70 13.87
N LEU A 73 5.75 14.39 12.99
CA LEU A 73 6.27 15.49 12.16
C LEU A 73 6.32 16.85 12.88
N GLY A 74 5.82 16.92 14.13
CA GLY A 74 5.85 18.15 14.93
C GLY A 74 4.54 18.93 15.00
N TYR A 75 3.45 18.41 14.40
CA TYR A 75 2.12 18.97 14.61
C TYR A 75 1.58 18.62 16.01
N SER A 76 0.73 19.47 16.55
CA SER A 76 -0.10 19.12 17.71
C SER A 76 -1.51 18.75 17.22
N GLU A 77 -2.06 17.66 17.75
CA GLU A 77 -3.43 17.27 17.43
C GLU A 77 -4.42 18.30 17.99
N ALA A 78 -5.29 18.81 17.14
CA ALA A 78 -6.33 19.76 17.59
C ALA A 78 -7.37 19.01 18.42
N PRO A 79 -7.83 19.58 19.56
CA PRO A 79 -8.90 18.99 20.34
C PRO A 79 -10.18 18.82 19.50
N ALA A 80 -10.93 17.75 19.75
CA ALA A 80 -12.18 17.50 19.07
C ALA A 80 -13.14 18.69 19.18
N GLY A 81 -13.72 19.12 18.06
CA GLY A 81 -14.66 20.26 18.01
C GLY A 81 -14.00 21.64 17.99
N THR A 82 -12.66 21.73 18.04
CA THR A 82 -11.97 23.03 17.91
C THR A 82 -11.48 23.25 16.49
N ALA A 83 -11.65 24.49 15.99
CA ALA A 83 -11.11 24.87 14.70
C ALA A 83 -9.59 25.03 14.79
N SER A 84 -8.83 24.18 14.11
CA SER A 84 -7.38 24.30 13.97
C SER A 84 -7.01 25.22 12.80
N PRO A 85 -5.86 25.91 12.85
CA PRO A 85 -5.38 26.74 11.74
C PRO A 85 -5.16 25.97 10.45
N GLN A 86 -4.79 24.70 10.57
CA GLN A 86 -4.59 23.75 9.45
C GLN A 86 -5.45 22.51 9.65
N PHE A 87 -5.79 21.85 8.56
CA PHE A 87 -6.44 20.56 8.60
C PHE A 87 -5.91 19.66 7.48
N ALA A 88 -5.85 18.39 7.78
CA ALA A 88 -5.51 17.33 6.82
C ALA A 88 -6.80 16.69 6.30
N SER A 89 -7.15 16.99 5.06
CA SER A 89 -8.30 16.40 4.37
C SER A 89 -7.93 15.02 3.87
N LEU A 90 -8.62 13.98 4.36
CA LEU A 90 -8.32 12.56 4.13
C LEU A 90 -9.33 11.94 3.17
N ARG A 91 -8.81 11.30 2.10
CA ARG A 91 -9.56 10.49 1.14
C ARG A 91 -9.01 9.07 1.12
N ILE A 92 -9.91 8.09 1.12
CA ILE A 92 -9.59 6.67 1.03
C ILE A 92 -10.40 6.08 -0.12
N GLU A 93 -9.72 5.37 -1.01
CA GLU A 93 -10.35 4.63 -2.10
C GLU A 93 -9.84 3.19 -2.06
N ARG A 94 -10.76 2.24 -2.06
CA ARG A 94 -10.43 0.81 -2.11
C ARG A 94 -11.22 0.14 -3.21
N ARG A 95 -10.54 -0.72 -3.96
CA ARG A 95 -11.17 -1.54 -4.97
C ARG A 95 -10.57 -2.94 -4.99
N SER A 96 -11.40 -3.93 -5.18
CA SER A 96 -10.98 -5.31 -5.45
C SER A 96 -10.98 -5.55 -6.96
N PHE A 97 -9.95 -6.23 -7.44
CA PHE A 97 -9.87 -6.62 -8.85
C PHE A 97 -9.14 -7.96 -8.98
N ARG A 98 -9.37 -8.63 -10.08
CA ARG A 98 -8.59 -9.79 -10.51
C ARG A 98 -7.88 -9.44 -11.79
N ALA A 99 -6.60 -9.78 -11.88
CA ALA A 99 -5.87 -9.63 -13.14
C ALA A 99 -6.53 -10.51 -14.20
N ASP A 100 -6.71 -9.95 -15.40
CA ASP A 100 -7.21 -10.74 -16.51
C ASP A 100 -6.22 -11.85 -16.83
N ARG A 101 -6.73 -13.06 -17.05
CA ARG A 101 -5.92 -14.18 -17.54
C ARG A 101 -5.64 -13.97 -19.01
N PRO A 102 -4.38 -14.24 -19.48
CA PRO A 102 -4.17 -14.47 -20.91
C PRO A 102 -5.13 -15.60 -21.38
N ARG A 103 -5.82 -15.33 -22.45
CA ARG A 103 -7.06 -16.03 -22.89
C ARG A 103 -6.98 -17.51 -23.19
N SER A 104 -5.85 -18.17 -23.08
CA SER A 104 -5.79 -19.59 -23.49
C SER A 104 -5.13 -20.47 -22.43
N PRO A 105 -5.90 -21.41 -21.84
CA PRO A 105 -5.30 -22.45 -21.01
C PRO A 105 -4.48 -23.43 -21.83
N VAL A 106 -4.53 -23.33 -23.17
CA VAL A 106 -3.79 -24.17 -24.10
C VAL A 106 -2.95 -23.29 -25.00
N SER A 107 -1.65 -23.47 -24.94
CA SER A 107 -0.73 -22.88 -25.91
C SER A 107 -0.20 -23.96 -26.86
N VAL A 108 -0.30 -23.72 -28.16
CA VAL A 108 0.30 -24.58 -29.19
C VAL A 108 1.54 -23.86 -29.67
N GLY A 109 2.69 -24.45 -29.40
CA GLY A 109 3.99 -23.96 -29.89
C GLY A 109 4.51 -24.86 -30.99
N VAL A 110 4.96 -24.24 -32.09
CA VAL A 110 5.76 -24.94 -33.14
C VAL A 110 7.21 -24.52 -32.90
N GLY A 111 8.05 -25.47 -32.50
CA GLY A 111 9.48 -25.25 -32.31
C GLY A 111 10.29 -26.03 -33.37
N GLY A 112 11.14 -25.34 -34.10
CA GLY A 112 12.13 -25.95 -34.97
C GLY A 112 13.51 -25.88 -34.31
N SER A 113 14.23 -27.00 -34.20
CA SER A 113 15.64 -27.02 -33.79
C SER A 113 16.51 -27.47 -35.01
N THR A 114 17.52 -26.65 -35.31
CA THR A 114 18.56 -27.02 -36.29
C THR A 114 19.83 -27.39 -35.51
N GLY A 115 20.16 -28.65 -35.51
CA GLY A 115 21.42 -29.18 -34.95
C GLY A 115 22.17 -30.01 -35.98
N SER A 116 23.44 -30.20 -35.78
CA SER A 116 24.34 -30.91 -36.71
C SER A 116 23.95 -32.37 -37.00
N TYR A 117 22.89 -32.90 -36.44
CA TYR A 117 22.38 -34.27 -36.61
C TYR A 117 20.93 -34.36 -37.07
N GLY A 118 20.40 -33.33 -37.71
CA GLY A 118 19.06 -33.34 -38.27
C GLY A 118 18.18 -32.19 -37.81
N SER A 119 17.31 -31.73 -38.71
CA SER A 119 16.27 -30.75 -38.43
C SER A 119 15.01 -31.49 -37.98
N GLY A 120 14.51 -31.18 -36.78
CA GLY A 120 13.25 -31.70 -36.27
C GLY A 120 12.25 -30.58 -36.07
N VAL A 121 11.01 -30.76 -36.52
CA VAL A 121 9.86 -29.90 -36.19
C VAL A 121 9.10 -30.58 -35.09
N GLY A 122 9.00 -29.92 -33.91
CA GLY A 122 8.23 -30.41 -32.78
C GLY A 122 6.98 -29.57 -32.59
N LEU A 123 5.82 -30.21 -32.40
CA LEU A 123 4.58 -29.58 -31.93
C LEU A 123 4.52 -29.78 -30.43
N GLY A 124 4.53 -28.67 -29.67
CA GLY A 124 4.37 -28.68 -28.23
C GLY A 124 2.96 -28.14 -27.86
N ILE A 125 2.23 -28.86 -27.02
CA ILE A 125 1.00 -28.37 -26.41
C ILE A 125 1.34 -28.05 -24.96
N GLY A 126 1.27 -26.77 -24.59
CA GLY A 126 1.39 -26.32 -23.21
C GLY A 126 -0.01 -26.22 -22.60
N LEU A 127 -0.23 -26.87 -21.46
CA LEU A 127 -1.44 -26.73 -20.66
C LEU A 127 -1.09 -25.86 -19.44
N ASP A 128 -1.73 -24.69 -19.32
CA ASP A 128 -1.66 -23.89 -18.10
C ASP A 128 -2.67 -24.41 -17.08
N LEU A 129 -2.17 -25.18 -16.12
CA LEU A 129 -2.94 -25.74 -15.01
C LEU A 129 -2.99 -24.80 -13.80
N SER A 130 -2.47 -23.58 -13.91
CA SER A 130 -2.54 -22.58 -12.84
C SER A 130 -3.99 -22.23 -12.57
N GLY A 131 -4.35 -22.15 -11.29
CA GLY A 131 -5.68 -21.69 -10.86
C GLY A 131 -5.96 -20.24 -11.29
N PRO A 132 -7.19 -19.72 -11.11
CA PRO A 132 -7.50 -18.32 -11.42
C PRO A 132 -6.57 -17.37 -10.65
N PRO A 133 -6.18 -16.21 -11.24
CA PRO A 133 -5.37 -15.22 -10.55
C PRO A 133 -5.99 -14.84 -9.21
N PRO A 134 -5.21 -14.68 -8.15
CA PRO A 134 -5.73 -14.30 -6.84
C PRO A 134 -6.34 -12.91 -6.93
N GLU A 135 -7.45 -12.73 -6.21
CA GLU A 135 -8.04 -11.41 -6.03
C GLU A 135 -7.06 -10.48 -5.32
N GLN A 136 -6.98 -9.24 -5.82
CA GLN A 136 -6.16 -8.18 -5.26
C GLN A 136 -7.04 -7.05 -4.75
N VAL A 137 -6.58 -6.41 -3.68
CA VAL A 137 -7.17 -5.19 -3.13
C VAL A 137 -6.17 -4.07 -3.34
N GLU A 138 -6.55 -3.08 -4.13
CA GLU A 138 -5.84 -1.83 -4.24
C GLU A 138 -6.42 -0.82 -3.25
N THR A 139 -5.54 -0.16 -2.52
CA THR A 139 -5.90 0.92 -1.61
C THR A 139 -5.12 2.16 -1.96
N VAL A 140 -5.84 3.26 -2.12
CA VAL A 140 -5.29 4.59 -2.39
C VAL A 140 -5.64 5.49 -1.22
N LEU A 141 -4.62 6.09 -0.61
CA LEU A 141 -4.70 7.05 0.48
C LEU A 141 -4.27 8.42 -0.04
N GLY A 142 -5.18 9.39 -0.02
CA GLY A 142 -4.91 10.79 -0.37
C GLY A 142 -5.02 11.68 0.87
N VAL A 143 -4.03 12.54 1.10
CA VAL A 143 -4.05 13.52 2.19
C VAL A 143 -3.67 14.88 1.63
N THR A 144 -4.49 15.89 1.91
CA THR A 144 -4.20 17.28 1.56
C THR A 144 -4.17 18.13 2.85
N ILE A 145 -3.02 18.70 3.19
CA ILE A 145 -2.90 19.66 4.30
C ILE A 145 -3.27 21.05 3.78
N LYS A 146 -4.27 21.67 4.40
CA LYS A 146 -4.81 22.97 4.00
C LYS A 146 -4.75 23.99 5.12
N HIS A 147 -4.51 25.24 4.75
CA HIS A 147 -4.70 26.37 5.67
C HIS A 147 -6.19 26.69 5.78
N ARG A 148 -6.76 26.68 6.98
CA ARG A 148 -8.22 26.77 7.18
C ARG A 148 -8.82 28.08 6.69
N ALA A 149 -8.21 29.21 7.05
CA ALA A 149 -8.76 30.52 6.73
C ALA A 149 -8.78 30.83 5.22
N SER A 150 -7.79 30.36 4.46
CA SER A 150 -7.68 30.62 3.02
C SER A 150 -8.12 29.45 2.14
N GLY A 151 -8.29 28.24 2.69
CA GLY A 151 -8.54 27.02 1.94
C GLY A 151 -7.36 26.57 1.07
N LYS A 152 -6.22 27.28 1.11
CA LYS A 152 -5.04 26.98 0.28
C LYS A 152 -4.43 25.65 0.69
N ALA A 153 -4.18 24.79 -0.29
CA ALA A 153 -3.40 23.58 -0.11
C ALA A 153 -1.92 23.94 0.12
N LEU A 154 -1.34 23.42 1.17
CA LEU A 154 0.06 23.60 1.55
C LEU A 154 0.90 22.39 1.13
N TRP A 155 0.32 21.21 1.25
CA TRP A 155 0.94 19.93 0.91
C TRP A 155 -0.14 18.93 0.49
N GLU A 156 0.19 18.12 -0.48
CA GLU A 156 -0.64 17.01 -0.95
C GLU A 156 0.21 15.76 -1.10
N GLY A 157 -0.32 14.64 -0.66
CA GLY A 157 0.31 13.36 -0.80
C GLY A 157 -0.67 12.27 -1.16
N LYS A 158 -0.22 11.37 -2.03
CA LYS A 158 -0.95 10.17 -2.44
C LYS A 158 -0.05 8.97 -2.21
N ALA A 159 -0.55 7.96 -1.51
CA ALA A 159 0.11 6.67 -1.35
C ALA A 159 -0.82 5.56 -1.83
N SER A 160 -0.30 4.60 -2.56
CA SER A 160 -1.09 3.46 -3.03
C SER A 160 -0.30 2.16 -3.00
N PHE A 161 -0.98 1.07 -2.75
CA PHE A 161 -0.47 -0.28 -2.94
C PHE A 161 -1.58 -1.22 -3.40
N ALA A 162 -1.18 -2.31 -4.05
CA ALA A 162 -2.06 -3.42 -4.36
C ALA A 162 -1.52 -4.70 -3.70
N VAL A 163 -2.37 -5.38 -2.95
CA VAL A 163 -2.01 -6.60 -2.22
C VAL A 163 -3.04 -7.69 -2.49
N ARG A 164 -2.66 -8.97 -2.33
CA ARG A 164 -3.62 -10.07 -2.39
C ARG A 164 -4.70 -9.89 -1.32
N ALA A 165 -5.96 -10.19 -1.63
CA ALA A 165 -7.07 -10.07 -0.68
C ALA A 165 -6.84 -10.87 0.61
N ALA A 166 -6.10 -11.98 0.53
CA ALA A 166 -5.70 -12.79 1.69
C ALA A 166 -4.50 -12.22 2.48
N SER A 167 -3.89 -11.13 2.02
CA SER A 167 -2.76 -10.50 2.73
C SER A 167 -3.24 -9.84 4.02
N PRO A 168 -2.47 -9.91 5.13
CA PRO A 168 -2.75 -9.13 6.34
C PRO A 168 -2.84 -7.62 6.07
N LEU A 169 -2.11 -7.09 5.09
CA LEU A 169 -2.18 -5.68 4.69
C LEU A 169 -3.46 -5.30 3.94
N ALA A 170 -4.25 -6.27 3.47
CA ALA A 170 -5.60 -6.01 2.99
C ALA A 170 -6.56 -5.63 4.15
N GLN A 171 -6.18 -5.92 5.40
CA GLN A 171 -6.91 -5.47 6.58
C GLN A 171 -6.69 -3.98 6.81
N THR A 172 -7.77 -3.25 7.09
CA THR A 172 -7.76 -1.79 7.22
C THR A 172 -6.70 -1.26 8.19
N GLN A 173 -6.56 -1.85 9.37
CA GLN A 173 -5.64 -1.36 10.39
C GLN A 173 -4.17 -1.44 9.98
N LEU A 174 -3.75 -2.58 9.41
CA LEU A 174 -2.37 -2.78 8.98
C LEU A 174 -2.07 -2.00 7.70
N GLY A 175 -3.01 -1.99 6.75
CA GLY A 175 -2.91 -1.21 5.52
C GLY A 175 -2.83 0.30 5.79
N ALA A 176 -3.65 0.81 6.72
CA ALA A 176 -3.65 2.22 7.11
C ALA A 176 -2.30 2.64 7.71
N ALA A 177 -1.75 1.84 8.63
CA ALA A 177 -0.45 2.12 9.23
C ALA A 177 0.68 2.16 8.18
N LYS A 178 0.73 1.14 7.30
CA LYS A 178 1.75 1.04 6.24
C LYS A 178 1.66 2.20 5.25
N LEU A 179 0.45 2.54 4.78
CA LEU A 179 0.26 3.67 3.85
C LEU A 179 0.59 5.02 4.49
N ALA A 180 0.18 5.24 5.76
CA ALA A 180 0.50 6.47 6.47
C ALA A 180 2.00 6.64 6.69
N GLU A 181 2.70 5.58 7.12
CA GLU A 181 4.16 5.57 7.28
C GLU A 181 4.87 5.89 5.96
N ALA A 182 4.50 5.21 4.87
CA ALA A 182 5.08 5.45 3.56
C ALA A 182 4.80 6.87 3.05
N LEU A 183 3.56 7.36 3.23
CA LEU A 183 3.12 8.68 2.77
C LEU A 183 3.93 9.81 3.42
N PHE A 184 4.17 9.72 4.72
CA PHE A 184 4.85 10.77 5.49
C PHE A 184 6.36 10.51 5.70
N GLY A 185 6.85 9.33 5.35
CA GLY A 185 8.29 9.04 5.38
C GLY A 185 9.09 10.00 4.51
N GLY A 186 10.01 10.79 5.13
CA GLY A 186 10.78 11.82 4.43
C GLY A 186 9.98 13.09 4.08
N PHE A 187 8.91 13.38 4.82
CA PHE A 187 8.12 14.61 4.68
C PHE A 187 8.97 15.88 4.71
N PRO A 188 8.70 16.92 3.88
CA PRO A 188 7.60 17.01 2.90
C PRO A 188 7.87 16.27 1.59
N GLY A 189 9.09 15.77 1.35
CA GLY A 189 9.51 15.09 0.13
C GLY A 189 9.92 16.04 -0.98
N ALA A 190 10.29 15.51 -2.14
CA ALA A 190 10.49 16.30 -3.36
C ALA A 190 9.13 16.49 -4.06
N SER A 191 8.80 17.75 -4.38
CA SER A 191 7.51 18.07 -5.01
C SER A 191 7.45 17.57 -6.45
N GLY A 192 6.40 16.81 -6.78
CA GLY A 192 6.18 16.25 -8.13
C GLY A 192 6.89 14.92 -8.39
N GLU A 193 7.60 14.37 -7.41
CA GLU A 193 8.28 13.09 -7.54
C GLU A 193 7.37 11.93 -7.07
N THR A 194 7.44 10.81 -7.82
CA THR A 194 6.84 9.54 -7.41
C THR A 194 7.95 8.57 -7.02
N ILE A 195 7.88 8.06 -5.80
CA ILE A 195 8.85 7.11 -5.24
C ILE A 195 8.18 5.80 -4.85
N GLN A 196 8.98 4.74 -4.76
CA GLN A 196 8.55 3.43 -4.25
C GLN A 196 9.18 3.18 -2.88
N VAL A 197 8.32 3.02 -1.86
CA VAL A 197 8.71 2.74 -0.47
C VAL A 197 8.47 1.25 -0.17
N LYS A 198 9.49 0.55 0.31
CA LYS A 198 9.45 -0.89 0.66
C LYS A 198 8.87 -1.13 2.05
#